data_995ab4b9b9354a2bc31cd5e356611374
#
_entry.id   995ab4b9b9354a2bc31cd5e356611374
#
_cell.length_a   1.000
_cell.length_b   1.000
_cell.length_c   1.000
_cell.angle_alpha   90.00
_cell.angle_beta   90.00
_cell.angle_gamma   90.00
#
_symmetry.space_group_name_H-M   'P 1'
#
loop_
_entity.id
_entity.type
_entity.pdbx_description
1 polymer ?
#
loop_
_entity_poly.entity_id
_entity_poly.type
_entity_poly.pdbx_seq_one_letter_code
_entity_poly.pdbx_strand_id
1 'polypeptide(L)'
;MQSVSDIRQYFIDELAAENFVTDKTGVKTIELVGASFHADEPTIFGKLNDDYIKRELAWYKSKSLNVNDIPGKTPEIWKMVADKDGYINSNYGWCIWSDEIDSSDTVMRNKGRHNRGQYWRVYNELSNNRDSRRAVMIYTRPTMHEDYNRNGMSDFMCTNAVQYLIRDDVLNVIVQMRSNDVVFGYRNDFAWQDYVASLLENALRCDGRKIIWNVGSLHVYERHFSLVE
;
A
#
# COMPACT_ATOMS: atom_id res chain seq x y z
N MET A 1 -9.61 -16.76 -9.61
CA MET A 1 -9.05 -15.39 -9.40
C MET A 1 -7.82 -15.31 -10.27
N GLN A 2 -7.58 -14.18 -10.93
CA GLN A 2 -6.41 -13.95 -11.77
C GLN A 2 -5.11 -14.00 -10.93
N SER A 3 -4.00 -14.34 -11.59
CA SER A 3 -2.63 -14.28 -11.05
C SER A 3 -1.92 -12.99 -11.50
N VAL A 4 -0.72 -12.73 -10.98
CA VAL A 4 0.14 -11.65 -11.53
C VAL A 4 0.48 -11.90 -13.00
N SER A 5 0.67 -13.16 -13.41
CA SER A 5 0.92 -13.50 -14.81
C SER A 5 -0.27 -13.15 -15.72
N ASP A 6 -1.52 -13.37 -15.27
CA ASP A 6 -2.71 -12.98 -16.03
C ASP A 6 -2.82 -11.46 -16.17
N ILE A 7 -2.50 -10.72 -15.11
CA ILE A 7 -2.46 -9.25 -15.13
C ILE A 7 -1.37 -8.75 -16.09
N ARG A 8 -0.19 -9.36 -16.06
CA ARG A 8 0.91 -9.02 -16.98
C ARG A 8 0.48 -9.20 -18.42
N GLN A 9 -0.14 -10.33 -18.74
CA GLN A 9 -0.62 -10.61 -20.10
C GLN A 9 -1.68 -9.60 -20.56
N TYR A 10 -2.61 -9.22 -19.67
CA TYR A 10 -3.58 -8.17 -19.99
C TYR A 10 -2.92 -6.88 -20.47
N PHE A 11 -1.91 -6.36 -19.73
CA PHE A 11 -1.24 -5.12 -20.12
C PHE A 11 -0.42 -5.24 -21.41
N ILE A 12 0.17 -6.42 -21.67
CA ILE A 12 0.88 -6.68 -22.94
C ILE A 12 -0.11 -6.66 -24.11
N ASP A 13 -1.26 -7.32 -23.97
CA ASP A 13 -2.29 -7.37 -25.00
C ASP A 13 -2.89 -5.99 -25.30
N GLU A 14 -3.20 -5.20 -24.25
CA GLU A 14 -3.71 -3.84 -24.39
C GLU A 14 -2.70 -2.90 -25.05
N LEU A 15 -1.40 -3.05 -24.72
CA LEU A 15 -0.33 -2.28 -25.37
C LEU A 15 -0.22 -2.65 -26.87
N ALA A 16 -0.25 -3.94 -27.19
CA ALA A 16 -0.19 -4.42 -28.57
C ALA A 16 -1.42 -3.98 -29.40
N ALA A 17 -2.57 -3.87 -28.76
CA ALA A 17 -3.81 -3.38 -29.37
C ALA A 17 -3.89 -1.83 -29.45
N GLU A 18 -2.89 -1.11 -28.91
CA GLU A 18 -2.90 0.36 -28.79
C GLU A 18 -4.14 0.90 -28.07
N ASN A 19 -4.65 0.15 -27.10
CA ASN A 19 -5.87 0.49 -26.36
C ASN A 19 -5.53 1.42 -25.20
N PHE A 20 -5.52 2.73 -25.44
CA PHE A 20 -5.10 3.74 -24.49
C PHE A 20 -6.27 4.58 -24.00
N VAL A 21 -6.25 4.90 -22.71
CA VAL A 21 -7.00 6.01 -22.12
C VAL A 21 -6.09 7.24 -22.09
N THR A 22 -6.61 8.38 -22.52
CA THR A 22 -5.86 9.65 -22.48
C THR A 22 -6.42 10.51 -21.36
N ASP A 23 -5.59 10.92 -20.44
CA ASP A 23 -5.96 11.80 -19.35
C ASP A 23 -6.14 13.26 -19.82
N LYS A 24 -6.62 14.15 -18.91
CA LYS A 24 -6.82 15.57 -19.20
C LYS A 24 -5.55 16.34 -19.59
N THR A 25 -4.36 15.76 -19.33
CA THR A 25 -3.05 16.34 -19.68
C THR A 25 -2.54 15.85 -21.03
N GLY A 26 -3.26 14.93 -21.69
CA GLY A 26 -2.88 14.30 -22.94
C GLY A 26 -1.94 13.11 -22.78
N VAL A 27 -1.65 12.67 -21.55
CA VAL A 27 -0.80 11.49 -21.29
C VAL A 27 -1.59 10.21 -21.51
N LYS A 28 -1.06 9.31 -22.35
CA LYS A 28 -1.64 8.00 -22.57
C LYS A 28 -1.36 7.08 -21.40
N THR A 29 -2.34 6.26 -21.08
CA THR A 29 -2.31 5.29 -19.98
C THR A 29 -3.06 4.04 -20.41
N ILE A 30 -2.52 2.87 -20.10
CA ILE A 30 -3.29 1.63 -20.11
C ILE A 30 -3.81 1.43 -18.70
N GLU A 31 -5.11 1.15 -18.56
CA GLU A 31 -5.78 1.06 -17.26
C GLU A 31 -6.71 -0.14 -17.19
N LEU A 32 -6.61 -0.90 -16.10
CA LEU A 32 -7.57 -1.92 -15.71
C LEU A 32 -8.36 -1.44 -14.50
N VAL A 33 -9.64 -1.14 -14.71
CA VAL A 33 -10.53 -0.65 -13.65
C VAL A 33 -11.08 -1.81 -12.85
N GLY A 34 -10.97 -1.75 -11.51
CA GLY A 34 -11.51 -2.76 -10.60
C GLY A 34 -10.75 -4.09 -10.62
N ALA A 35 -9.43 -4.05 -10.79
CA ALA A 35 -8.59 -5.24 -10.78
C ALA A 35 -8.67 -5.99 -9.43
N SER A 36 -8.76 -7.33 -9.49
CA SER A 36 -8.71 -8.22 -8.33
C SER A 36 -7.95 -9.50 -8.68
N PHE A 37 -6.80 -9.74 -8.01
CA PHE A 37 -5.92 -10.85 -8.35
C PHE A 37 -5.14 -11.37 -7.13
N HIS A 38 -4.60 -12.59 -7.25
CA HIS A 38 -3.59 -13.10 -6.33
C HIS A 38 -2.26 -12.41 -6.61
N ALA A 39 -1.70 -11.76 -5.60
CA ALA A 39 -0.37 -11.17 -5.64
C ALA A 39 0.65 -12.26 -5.32
N ASP A 40 0.83 -13.18 -6.27
CA ASP A 40 1.67 -14.37 -6.16
C ASP A 40 3.12 -14.15 -6.65
N GLU A 41 3.38 -13.02 -7.29
CA GLU A 41 4.71 -12.57 -7.67
C GLU A 41 4.99 -11.14 -7.16
N PRO A 42 6.25 -10.80 -6.82
CA PRO A 42 6.59 -9.51 -6.24
C PRO A 42 6.64 -8.36 -7.25
N THR A 43 6.55 -8.65 -8.55
CA THR A 43 6.53 -7.65 -9.63
C THR A 43 5.51 -8.04 -10.70
N ILE A 44 4.76 -7.06 -11.21
CA ILE A 44 4.01 -7.24 -12.45
C ILE A 44 4.97 -7.02 -13.61
N PHE A 45 5.66 -5.88 -13.64
CA PHE A 45 6.70 -5.57 -14.62
C PHE A 45 7.99 -5.06 -13.94
N GLY A 46 9.09 -5.16 -14.69
CA GLY A 46 10.40 -4.71 -14.26
C GLY A 46 11.05 -5.61 -13.20
N LYS A 47 12.13 -5.13 -12.62
CA LYS A 47 12.93 -5.86 -11.60
C LYS A 47 12.77 -5.20 -10.24
N LEU A 48 12.87 -6.00 -9.18
CA LEU A 48 12.95 -5.50 -7.82
C LEU A 48 14.17 -4.58 -7.67
N ASN A 49 13.98 -3.50 -6.92
CA ASN A 49 15.07 -2.66 -6.44
C ASN A 49 15.23 -2.88 -4.94
N ASP A 50 15.95 -3.95 -4.58
CA ASP A 50 16.13 -4.38 -3.20
C ASP A 50 16.74 -3.29 -2.31
N ASP A 51 17.65 -2.48 -2.85
CA ASP A 51 18.23 -1.34 -2.14
C ASP A 51 17.17 -0.31 -1.79
N TYR A 52 16.37 0.10 -2.77
CA TYR A 52 15.30 1.05 -2.53
C TYR A 52 14.23 0.51 -1.58
N ILE A 53 13.79 -0.74 -1.76
CA ILE A 53 12.82 -1.41 -0.88
C ILE A 53 13.33 -1.41 0.57
N LYS A 54 14.59 -1.76 0.82
CA LYS A 54 15.19 -1.72 2.16
C LYS A 54 15.16 -0.32 2.78
N ARG A 55 15.47 0.71 2.00
CA ARG A 55 15.46 2.11 2.43
C ARG A 55 14.05 2.60 2.74
N GLU A 56 13.09 2.29 1.88
CA GLU A 56 11.69 2.66 2.08
C GLU A 56 11.09 1.95 3.30
N LEU A 57 11.34 0.65 3.47
CA LEU A 57 10.94 -0.10 4.67
C LEU A 57 11.58 0.47 5.95
N ALA A 58 12.84 0.90 5.90
CA ALA A 58 13.49 1.55 7.03
C ALA A 58 12.81 2.89 7.39
N TRP A 59 12.44 3.67 6.38
CA TRP A 59 11.71 4.92 6.57
C TRP A 59 10.28 4.68 7.11
N TYR A 60 9.56 3.69 6.60
CA TYR A 60 8.25 3.32 7.15
C TYR A 60 8.35 2.92 8.63
N LYS A 61 9.38 2.15 9.00
CA LYS A 61 9.64 1.76 10.40
C LYS A 61 9.96 2.95 11.30
N SER A 62 10.58 4.00 10.78
CA SER A 62 10.86 5.22 11.54
C SER A 62 9.60 6.01 11.88
N LYS A 63 8.51 5.79 11.14
CA LYS A 63 7.23 6.53 11.22
C LYS A 63 7.38 8.02 10.91
N SER A 64 8.48 8.45 10.30
CA SER A 64 8.66 9.83 9.91
C SER A 64 7.79 10.18 8.73
N LEU A 65 7.04 11.27 8.82
CA LEU A 65 6.27 11.81 7.70
C LEU A 65 7.12 12.72 6.79
N ASN A 66 8.42 12.90 7.07
CA ASN A 66 9.29 13.69 6.24
C ASN A 66 10.08 12.82 5.25
N VAL A 67 10.00 13.12 3.97
CA VAL A 67 10.65 12.35 2.90
C VAL A 67 12.18 12.49 2.91
N ASN A 68 12.71 13.52 3.58
CA ASN A 68 14.15 13.70 3.73
C ASN A 68 14.77 12.69 4.73
N ASP A 69 13.94 12.01 5.51
CA ASP A 69 14.39 10.94 6.42
C ASP A 69 14.47 9.56 5.73
N ILE A 70 14.13 9.48 4.44
CA ILE A 70 14.39 8.27 3.65
C ILE A 70 15.91 8.06 3.57
N PRO A 71 16.44 6.92 4.03
CA PRO A 71 17.88 6.68 4.00
C PRO A 71 18.45 6.76 2.58
N GLY A 72 19.54 7.49 2.39
CA GLY A 72 20.19 7.72 1.10
C GLY A 72 19.50 8.80 0.25
N LYS A 73 19.52 8.64 -1.08
CA LYS A 73 18.91 9.64 -1.98
C LYS A 73 17.39 9.51 -1.97
N THR A 74 16.68 10.57 -1.61
CA THR A 74 15.22 10.65 -1.72
C THR A 74 14.78 10.53 -3.17
N PRO A 75 13.87 9.59 -3.51
CA PRO A 75 13.31 9.49 -4.86
C PRO A 75 12.58 10.76 -5.29
N GLU A 76 12.67 11.09 -6.57
CA GLU A 76 12.07 12.31 -7.12
C GLU A 76 10.54 12.32 -6.95
N ILE A 77 9.89 11.15 -7.04
CA ILE A 77 8.43 11.06 -6.84
C ILE A 77 8.01 11.55 -5.46
N TRP A 78 8.75 11.20 -4.41
CA TRP A 78 8.46 11.66 -3.05
C TRP A 78 8.66 13.17 -2.90
N LYS A 79 9.69 13.73 -3.54
CA LYS A 79 9.90 15.20 -3.56
C LYS A 79 8.80 15.94 -4.31
N MET A 80 8.26 15.34 -5.37
CA MET A 80 7.20 15.94 -6.18
C MET A 80 5.85 16.00 -5.44
N VAL A 81 5.58 15.02 -4.57
CA VAL A 81 4.31 14.94 -3.85
C VAL A 81 4.35 15.55 -2.46
N ALA A 82 5.55 15.73 -1.88
CA ALA A 82 5.73 16.35 -0.59
C ALA A 82 5.37 17.85 -0.60
N ASP A 83 5.02 18.35 0.57
CA ASP A 83 4.91 19.80 0.77
C ASP A 83 6.30 20.49 0.72
N LYS A 84 6.30 21.83 0.80
CA LYS A 84 7.53 22.64 0.77
C LYS A 84 8.56 22.31 1.86
N ASP A 85 8.12 21.70 2.96
CA ASP A 85 8.95 21.34 4.11
C ASP A 85 9.32 19.84 4.10
N GLY A 86 8.90 19.10 3.06
CA GLY A 86 9.19 17.69 2.84
C GLY A 86 8.22 16.73 3.52
N TYR A 87 7.05 17.20 3.99
CA TYR A 87 6.07 16.33 4.64
C TYR A 87 5.10 15.70 3.64
N ILE A 88 4.65 14.48 3.98
CA ILE A 88 3.68 13.68 3.21
C ILE A 88 2.69 12.99 4.17
N ASN A 89 1.64 12.39 3.61
CA ASN A 89 0.68 11.56 4.35
C ASN A 89 1.02 10.06 4.33
N SER A 90 1.70 9.59 3.29
CA SER A 90 1.78 8.18 2.91
C SER A 90 2.93 7.41 3.54
N ASN A 91 3.39 7.76 4.77
CA ASN A 91 4.21 6.84 5.52
C ASN A 91 3.32 5.73 6.11
N TYR A 92 3.32 4.56 5.46
CA TYR A 92 2.48 3.42 5.85
C TYR A 92 2.80 2.87 7.24
N GLY A 93 4.05 2.96 7.70
CA GLY A 93 4.44 2.57 9.05
C GLY A 93 3.87 3.50 10.10
N TRP A 94 3.83 4.80 9.82
CA TRP A 94 3.15 5.77 10.67
C TRP A 94 1.67 5.39 10.81
N CYS A 95 0.98 5.05 9.71
CA CYS A 95 -0.43 4.68 9.73
C CYS A 95 -0.74 3.50 10.65
N ILE A 96 0.12 2.48 10.71
CA ILE A 96 -0.21 1.24 11.44
C ILE A 96 0.45 1.12 12.81
N TRP A 97 1.55 1.85 13.08
CA TRP A 97 2.29 1.77 14.34
C TRP A 97 2.23 3.03 15.19
N SER A 98 1.68 4.16 14.69
CA SER A 98 1.51 5.34 15.53
C SER A 98 0.30 5.22 16.43
N ASP A 99 0.47 5.71 17.64
CA ASP A 99 -0.60 5.82 18.64
C ASP A 99 -1.42 7.11 18.47
N GLU A 100 -0.95 8.02 17.60
CA GLU A 100 -1.44 9.40 17.48
C GLU A 100 -2.70 9.56 16.59
N ILE A 101 -3.20 8.50 15.99
CA ILE A 101 -4.31 8.57 15.01
C ILE A 101 -5.66 8.92 15.66
N ASP A 102 -5.67 9.47 16.89
CA ASP A 102 -6.94 9.93 17.47
C ASP A 102 -6.77 10.95 18.61
N SER A 103 -6.16 12.09 18.30
CA SER A 103 -6.08 13.19 19.29
C SER A 103 -7.30 14.12 19.29
N SER A 104 -8.25 13.95 18.35
CA SER A 104 -9.38 14.88 18.23
C SER A 104 -10.67 14.41 18.89
N ASP A 105 -10.76 13.18 19.40
CA ASP A 105 -12.03 12.69 19.94
C ASP A 105 -11.99 12.42 21.44
N THR A 106 -12.86 13.16 22.09
CA THR A 106 -13.23 13.11 23.52
C THR A 106 -13.93 11.80 23.92
N VAL A 107 -14.03 10.84 23.03
CA VAL A 107 -14.73 9.58 23.27
C VAL A 107 -13.75 8.47 23.57
N MET A 108 -13.66 8.07 24.82
CA MET A 108 -12.96 6.91 25.36
C MET A 108 -11.46 7.08 25.66
N ARG A 109 -11.09 8.12 26.42
CA ARG A 109 -9.90 8.03 27.27
C ARG A 109 -10.09 6.93 28.31
N ASN A 110 -9.90 5.70 27.94
CA ASN A 110 -9.61 4.63 28.89
C ASN A 110 -8.18 4.84 29.40
N LYS A 111 -8.06 5.64 30.48
CA LYS A 111 -6.82 5.79 31.24
C LYS A 111 -6.33 4.39 31.63
N GLY A 112 -5.23 3.93 31.03
CA GLY A 112 -4.55 2.69 31.39
C GLY A 112 -4.37 1.64 30.30
N ARG A 113 -4.93 1.78 29.10
CA ARG A 113 -4.53 0.95 27.96
C ARG A 113 -3.47 1.70 27.17
N HIS A 114 -2.27 1.15 27.09
CA HIS A 114 -1.26 1.59 26.14
C HIS A 114 -1.89 1.53 24.75
N ASN A 115 -2.10 2.66 24.13
CA ASN A 115 -2.67 2.79 22.79
C ASN A 115 -1.58 2.29 21.82
N ARG A 116 -1.58 1.00 21.58
CA ARG A 116 -0.69 0.39 20.61
C ARG A 116 -1.36 0.55 19.24
N GLY A 117 -0.62 0.98 18.22
CA GLY A 117 -1.13 1.23 16.87
C GLY A 117 -1.97 0.10 16.27
N GLN A 118 -2.52 0.31 15.10
CA GLN A 118 -3.45 -0.62 14.43
C GLN A 118 -2.88 -2.04 14.30
N TYR A 119 -1.56 -2.19 14.08
CA TYR A 119 -0.90 -3.49 14.00
C TYR A 119 -1.19 -4.36 15.23
N TRP A 120 -1.03 -3.81 16.44
CA TRP A 120 -1.27 -4.55 17.67
C TRP A 120 -2.74 -4.83 17.93
N ARG A 121 -3.63 -3.97 17.46
CA ARG A 121 -5.08 -4.22 17.53
C ARG A 121 -5.48 -5.38 16.65
N VAL A 122 -4.95 -5.46 15.41
CA VAL A 122 -5.16 -6.58 14.49
C VAL A 122 -4.57 -7.87 15.05
N TYR A 123 -3.33 -7.83 15.55
CA TYR A 123 -2.72 -8.99 16.21
C TYR A 123 -3.57 -9.50 17.38
N ASN A 124 -3.99 -8.64 18.29
CA ASN A 124 -4.80 -9.03 19.45
C ASN A 124 -6.17 -9.55 19.03
N GLU A 125 -6.81 -8.96 18.01
CA GLU A 125 -8.10 -9.45 17.50
C GLU A 125 -7.97 -10.88 17.00
N LEU A 126 -6.97 -11.17 16.16
CA LEU A 126 -6.76 -12.51 15.59
C LEU A 126 -6.20 -13.51 16.59
N SER A 127 -5.44 -13.07 17.59
CA SER A 127 -4.98 -13.94 18.67
C SER A 127 -6.10 -14.41 19.57
N ASN A 128 -7.10 -13.54 19.84
CA ASN A 128 -8.24 -13.85 20.68
C ASN A 128 -9.39 -14.52 19.91
N ASN A 129 -9.51 -14.24 18.63
CA ASN A 129 -10.54 -14.78 17.74
C ASN A 129 -9.98 -14.97 16.33
N ARG A 130 -9.49 -16.18 16.05
CA ARG A 130 -8.86 -16.52 14.75
C ARG A 130 -9.82 -16.36 13.57
N ASP A 131 -11.12 -16.57 13.78
CA ASP A 131 -12.14 -16.47 12.72
C ASP A 131 -12.67 -15.06 12.51
N SER A 132 -12.14 -14.07 13.24
CA SER A 132 -12.59 -12.68 13.15
C SER A 132 -12.57 -12.13 11.72
N ARG A 133 -13.56 -11.27 11.42
CA ARG A 133 -13.65 -10.48 10.20
C ARG A 133 -13.36 -9.00 10.45
N ARG A 134 -12.93 -8.62 11.68
CA ARG A 134 -12.72 -7.24 12.12
C ARG A 134 -11.25 -6.82 12.13
N ALA A 135 -10.35 -7.75 11.79
CA ALA A 135 -8.92 -7.48 11.74
C ALA A 135 -8.57 -6.66 10.49
N VAL A 136 -8.70 -5.35 10.59
CA VAL A 136 -8.48 -4.40 9.49
C VAL A 136 -7.53 -3.30 9.94
N MET A 137 -6.53 -2.99 9.12
CA MET A 137 -5.71 -1.79 9.21
C MET A 137 -6.21 -0.78 8.19
N ILE A 138 -6.53 0.44 8.65
CA ILE A 138 -7.03 1.53 7.82
C ILE A 138 -5.88 2.50 7.59
N TYR A 139 -5.53 2.75 6.34
CA TYR A 139 -4.44 3.64 5.96
C TYR A 139 -4.96 5.04 5.64
N THR A 140 -6.05 5.13 4.89
CA THR A 140 -6.67 6.42 4.56
C THR A 140 -7.62 6.90 5.65
N ARG A 141 -8.07 8.15 5.55
CA ARG A 141 -8.99 8.78 6.49
C ARG A 141 -9.91 9.77 5.76
N PRO A 142 -11.11 10.11 6.31
CA PRO A 142 -12.03 11.04 5.67
C PRO A 142 -11.42 12.42 5.38
N THR A 143 -10.54 12.92 6.24
CA THR A 143 -9.84 14.21 6.06
C THR A 143 -8.81 14.19 4.93
N MET A 144 -8.54 13.05 4.31
CA MET A 144 -7.59 12.94 3.19
C MET A 144 -7.95 13.86 2.03
N HIS A 145 -9.24 14.16 1.81
CA HIS A 145 -9.70 15.11 0.80
C HIS A 145 -9.23 16.56 1.04
N GLU A 146 -8.84 16.87 2.28
CA GLU A 146 -8.27 18.15 2.66
C GLU A 146 -6.76 18.07 2.92
N ASP A 147 -6.32 16.92 3.44
CA ASP A 147 -4.92 16.74 3.85
C ASP A 147 -3.97 16.56 2.65
N TYR A 148 -4.45 15.96 1.54
CA TYR A 148 -3.60 15.57 0.41
C TYR A 148 -2.90 16.74 -0.29
N ASN A 149 -3.47 17.96 -0.22
CA ASN A 149 -2.96 19.16 -0.90
C ASN A 149 -2.57 20.29 0.06
N ARG A 150 -2.46 20.01 1.35
CA ARG A 150 -2.07 20.99 2.36
C ARG A 150 -0.66 21.48 2.13
N ASN A 151 -0.43 22.79 2.20
CA ASN A 151 0.88 23.45 2.03
C ASN A 151 1.60 23.14 0.71
N GLY A 152 0.85 22.85 -0.34
CA GLY A 152 1.41 22.50 -1.66
C GLY A 152 1.74 21.02 -1.81
N MET A 153 1.37 20.17 -0.85
CA MET A 153 1.44 18.72 -0.97
C MET A 153 0.55 18.22 -2.12
N SER A 154 0.89 17.06 -2.69
CA SER A 154 0.06 16.34 -3.66
C SER A 154 0.10 14.83 -3.36
N ASP A 155 -0.11 14.48 -2.08
CA ASP A 155 0.01 13.11 -1.59
C ASP A 155 -1.34 12.59 -1.08
N PHE A 156 -2.16 12.04 -2.00
CA PHE A 156 -3.38 11.33 -1.66
C PHE A 156 -3.08 9.84 -1.52
N MET A 157 -3.23 9.30 -0.32
CA MET A 157 -2.91 7.92 0.02
C MET A 157 -3.50 6.90 -0.97
N CYS A 158 -2.67 5.98 -1.48
CA CYS A 158 -3.08 4.96 -2.45
C CYS A 158 -3.69 3.73 -1.79
N THR A 159 -3.14 3.27 -0.67
CA THR A 159 -3.71 2.18 0.12
C THR A 159 -4.86 2.69 0.98
N ASN A 160 -6.03 2.10 0.84
CA ASN A 160 -7.21 2.45 1.65
C ASN A 160 -7.22 1.67 2.96
N ALA A 161 -7.17 0.35 2.88
CA ALA A 161 -7.21 -0.55 4.02
C ALA A 161 -6.62 -1.92 3.65
N VAL A 162 -6.23 -2.67 4.66
CA VAL A 162 -5.83 -4.07 4.52
C VAL A 162 -6.56 -4.90 5.57
N GLN A 163 -7.29 -5.93 5.13
CA GLN A 163 -7.98 -6.88 5.99
C GLN A 163 -7.18 -8.17 6.11
N TYR A 164 -7.13 -8.71 7.31
CA TYR A 164 -6.42 -9.95 7.63
C TYR A 164 -7.42 -10.98 8.13
N LEU A 165 -7.44 -12.15 7.49
CA LEU A 165 -8.33 -13.26 7.82
C LEU A 165 -7.52 -14.54 7.97
N ILE A 166 -7.69 -15.28 9.06
CA ILE A 166 -7.11 -16.62 9.16
C ILE A 166 -8.18 -17.62 8.76
N ARG A 167 -7.85 -18.48 7.79
CA ARG A 167 -8.70 -19.61 7.36
C ARG A 167 -7.81 -20.80 7.08
N ASP A 168 -8.16 -21.96 7.61
CA ASP A 168 -7.36 -23.20 7.49
C ASP A 168 -5.88 -22.96 7.87
N ASP A 169 -5.66 -22.23 8.96
CA ASP A 169 -4.37 -21.78 9.47
C ASP A 169 -3.50 -20.94 8.51
N VAL A 170 -4.05 -20.51 7.37
CA VAL A 170 -3.41 -19.60 6.41
C VAL A 170 -3.89 -18.16 6.64
N LEU A 171 -2.94 -17.21 6.69
CA LEU A 171 -3.22 -15.78 6.77
C LEU A 171 -3.56 -15.25 5.38
N ASN A 172 -4.83 -14.90 5.16
CA ASN A 172 -5.29 -14.22 3.95
C ASN A 172 -5.22 -12.71 4.17
N VAL A 173 -4.47 -12.02 3.31
CA VAL A 173 -4.22 -10.58 3.36
C VAL A 173 -4.94 -9.94 2.18
N ILE A 174 -5.94 -9.12 2.43
CA ILE A 174 -6.78 -8.50 1.39
C ILE A 174 -6.45 -7.01 1.34
N VAL A 175 -5.63 -6.64 0.37
CA VAL A 175 -5.20 -5.26 0.13
C VAL A 175 -6.25 -4.53 -0.69
N GLN A 176 -6.59 -3.31 -0.28
CA GLN A 176 -7.54 -2.43 -0.98
C GLN A 176 -6.83 -1.13 -1.35
N MET A 177 -6.64 -0.89 -2.63
CA MET A 177 -6.01 0.32 -3.16
C MET A 177 -6.97 1.10 -4.06
N ARG A 178 -6.89 2.44 -4.03
CA ARG A 178 -7.60 3.26 -5.01
C ARG A 178 -6.90 3.27 -6.37
N SER A 179 -5.56 3.22 -6.36
CA SER A 179 -4.72 3.40 -7.53
C SER A 179 -3.37 2.73 -7.33
N ASN A 180 -2.84 2.06 -8.37
CA ASN A 180 -1.52 1.42 -8.31
C ASN A 180 -0.89 1.36 -9.70
N ASP A 181 0.36 1.79 -9.82
CA ASP A 181 1.18 1.65 -11.03
C ASP A 181 1.78 0.25 -11.11
N VAL A 182 1.70 -0.42 -12.27
CA VAL A 182 2.14 -1.82 -12.42
C VAL A 182 3.65 -2.00 -12.47
N VAL A 183 4.42 -0.92 -12.69
CA VAL A 183 5.89 -0.99 -12.86
C VAL A 183 6.61 -0.68 -11.55
N PHE A 184 6.36 0.48 -10.96
CA PHE A 184 7.07 0.93 -9.76
C PHE A 184 6.21 0.87 -8.51
N GLY A 185 4.92 1.21 -8.62
CA GLY A 185 3.99 1.23 -7.49
C GLY A 185 3.80 -0.16 -6.89
N TYR A 186 3.30 -1.10 -7.68
CA TYR A 186 2.97 -2.44 -7.21
C TYR A 186 4.12 -3.10 -6.45
N ARG A 187 5.32 -3.17 -7.00
CA ARG A 187 6.44 -3.88 -6.39
C ARG A 187 6.87 -3.32 -5.03
N ASN A 188 6.78 -2.00 -4.85
CA ASN A 188 7.15 -1.35 -3.60
C ASN A 188 6.02 -1.51 -2.56
N ASP A 189 4.77 -1.31 -2.99
CA ASP A 189 3.60 -1.55 -2.14
C ASP A 189 3.49 -3.02 -1.73
N PHE A 190 3.76 -3.97 -2.66
CA PHE A 190 3.81 -5.40 -2.36
C PHE A 190 4.86 -5.71 -1.30
N ALA A 191 6.07 -5.15 -1.43
CA ALA A 191 7.14 -5.38 -0.46
C ALA A 191 6.76 -4.93 0.95
N TRP A 192 6.04 -3.81 1.08
CA TRP A 192 5.49 -3.37 2.35
C TRP A 192 4.41 -4.32 2.88
N GLN A 193 3.43 -4.66 2.07
CA GLN A 193 2.33 -5.51 2.50
C GLN A 193 2.80 -6.92 2.86
N ASP A 194 3.74 -7.49 2.08
CA ASP A 194 4.37 -8.78 2.37
C ASP A 194 5.18 -8.74 3.67
N TYR A 195 5.91 -7.64 3.91
CA TYR A 195 6.63 -7.43 5.17
C TYR A 195 5.69 -7.44 6.38
N VAL A 196 4.60 -6.65 6.35
CA VAL A 196 3.63 -6.61 7.46
C VAL A 196 2.92 -7.95 7.63
N ALA A 197 2.56 -8.60 6.52
CA ALA A 197 1.95 -9.92 6.53
C ALA A 197 2.87 -10.97 7.15
N SER A 198 4.18 -10.95 6.83
CA SER A 198 5.16 -11.87 7.42
C SER A 198 5.30 -11.70 8.93
N LEU A 199 5.24 -10.46 9.43
CA LEU A 199 5.24 -10.20 10.87
C LEU A 199 4.03 -10.81 11.57
N LEU A 200 2.82 -10.64 10.98
CA LEU A 200 1.59 -11.21 11.54
C LEU A 200 1.55 -12.72 11.42
N GLU A 201 1.94 -13.30 10.28
CA GLU A 201 2.03 -14.74 10.06
C GLU A 201 2.88 -15.42 11.14
N ASN A 202 4.10 -14.90 11.36
CA ASN A 202 5.01 -15.41 12.37
C ASN A 202 4.45 -15.26 13.81
N ALA A 203 3.92 -14.07 14.13
CA ALA A 203 3.39 -13.78 15.45
C ALA A 203 2.14 -14.61 15.79
N LEU A 204 1.28 -14.88 14.80
CA LEU A 204 0.05 -15.66 14.92
C LEU A 204 0.25 -17.15 14.66
N ARG A 205 1.47 -17.55 14.28
CA ARG A 205 1.85 -18.95 13.97
C ARG A 205 0.92 -19.56 12.90
N CYS A 206 0.73 -18.83 11.80
CA CYS A 206 0.03 -19.36 10.64
C CYS A 206 0.97 -20.22 9.79
N ASP A 207 0.42 -21.19 9.05
CA ASP A 207 1.18 -22.11 8.19
C ASP A 207 1.65 -21.49 6.88
N GLY A 208 1.24 -20.24 6.62
CA GLY A 208 1.58 -19.47 5.44
C GLY A 208 0.67 -18.27 5.26
N ARG A 209 0.90 -17.52 4.18
CA ARG A 209 0.06 -16.36 3.82
C ARG A 209 -0.29 -16.35 2.33
N LYS A 210 -1.42 -15.73 2.02
CA LYS A 210 -1.87 -15.43 0.66
C LYS A 210 -2.25 -13.95 0.59
N ILE A 211 -1.76 -13.25 -0.43
CA ILE A 211 -2.07 -11.84 -0.62
C ILE A 211 -3.03 -11.70 -1.81
N ILE A 212 -4.16 -11.06 -1.58
CA ILE A 212 -5.16 -10.71 -2.59
C ILE A 212 -5.09 -9.21 -2.79
N TRP A 213 -4.93 -8.78 -4.04
CA TRP A 213 -4.77 -7.38 -4.41
C TRP A 213 -6.00 -6.86 -5.12
N ASN A 214 -6.65 -5.86 -4.54
CA ASN A 214 -7.80 -5.19 -5.13
C ASN A 214 -7.45 -3.73 -5.41
N VAL A 215 -7.64 -3.29 -6.63
CA VAL A 215 -7.25 -1.94 -7.06
C VAL A 215 -8.37 -1.30 -7.87
N GLY A 216 -8.75 -0.07 -7.51
CA GLY A 216 -9.71 0.72 -8.28
C GLY A 216 -9.20 1.04 -9.68
N SER A 217 -7.96 1.54 -9.78
CA SER A 217 -7.26 1.84 -11.04
C SER A 217 -5.88 1.21 -11.01
N LEU A 218 -5.68 0.10 -11.72
CA LEU A 218 -4.38 -0.50 -11.96
C LEU A 218 -3.91 -0.03 -13.33
N HIS A 219 -2.73 0.61 -13.43
CA HIS A 219 -2.37 1.34 -14.64
C HIS A 219 -0.87 1.35 -14.95
N VAL A 220 -0.54 1.70 -16.21
CA VAL A 220 0.81 2.05 -16.65
C VAL A 220 0.76 3.30 -17.50
N TYR A 221 1.68 4.23 -17.25
CA TYR A 221 1.82 5.46 -18.00
C TYR A 221 2.67 5.26 -19.26
N GLU A 222 2.39 6.04 -20.31
CA GLU A 222 3.09 6.00 -21.61
C GLU A 222 4.64 6.01 -21.48
N ARG A 223 5.18 6.79 -20.54
CA ARG A 223 6.63 6.85 -20.27
C ARG A 223 7.24 5.51 -19.82
N HIS A 224 6.41 4.54 -19.47
CA HIS A 224 6.82 3.20 -19.00
C HIS A 224 6.38 2.07 -19.94
N PHE A 225 5.77 2.36 -21.09
CA PHE A 225 5.33 1.34 -22.04
C PHE A 225 6.45 0.44 -22.51
N SER A 226 7.67 0.97 -22.64
CA SER A 226 8.86 0.18 -22.98
C SER A 226 9.28 -0.85 -21.92
N LEU A 227 8.63 -0.85 -20.75
CA LEU A 227 8.86 -1.82 -19.67
C LEU A 227 7.76 -2.89 -19.60
N VAL A 228 6.74 -2.78 -20.46
CA VAL A 228 5.62 -3.72 -20.58
C VAL A 228 5.98 -4.75 -21.65
N GLU A 229 6.82 -5.74 -21.26
CA GLU A 229 7.32 -6.80 -22.13
C GLU A 229 7.29 -8.18 -21.43
#